data_4ee6c68b542584aea667560839f5af60
#
_entry.id   4ee6c68b542584aea667560839f5af60
#
_cell.length_a   1.000
_cell.length_b   1.000
_cell.length_c   1.000
_cell.angle_alpha   90.00
_cell.angle_beta   90.00
_cell.angle_gamma   90.00
#
_symmetry.space_group_name_H-M   'P 1'
#
loop_
_entity.id
_entity.type
_entity.pdbx_description
1 polymer ?
#
loop_
_entity_poly.entity_id
_entity_poly.type
_entity_poly.pdbx_seq_one_letter_code
_entity_poly.pdbx_strand_id
1 'polypeptide(L)'
;MVPWLRAVIPAVITPFDSAGKIDERALRAEIEHHLSCGVSALCAGGTTGEGAGLSRDEVKQLNMIFVDQANDRVPVIAGIIPDTTDEAVELGSAAKEAGVAALQVTPPHYLFQPVTPEIVSYYYEIRDRTGLGVVLYNVLPWGQVTPESVEQLIEADAIIGVKQSGSNMHQLADMVYRFGKLIPILSAVDDLLYPSFVLGAQGTLSAIASVLPLQCVQLYEAVEKGDHGRALELHNQLLVVWRALEDMTGFFGRVKCAIELQGRAAGLPRRPHRAAREDERAILRRALQEAGIPLAVSQLA
;
A
#
# COMPACT_ATOMS: atom_id res chain seq x y z
N MET A 1 -16.12 -13.05 -4.49
CA MET A 1 -15.31 -12.01 -3.77
C MET A 1 -14.23 -12.69 -2.97
N VAL A 2 -13.06 -12.06 -2.82
CA VAL A 2 -11.91 -12.53 -2.04
C VAL A 2 -12.08 -12.04 -0.59
N PRO A 3 -12.41 -12.90 0.39
CA PRO A 3 -12.90 -12.45 1.72
C PRO A 3 -11.88 -11.66 2.53
N TRP A 4 -10.58 -11.92 2.34
CA TRP A 4 -9.49 -11.26 3.06
C TRP A 4 -9.03 -9.94 2.43
N LEU A 5 -9.41 -9.67 1.16
CA LEU A 5 -9.04 -8.43 0.46
C LEU A 5 -9.99 -7.29 0.87
N ARG A 6 -9.92 -6.90 2.14
CA ARG A 6 -10.76 -5.89 2.79
C ARG A 6 -10.07 -5.29 4.02
N ALA A 7 -10.73 -4.36 4.67
CA ALA A 7 -10.26 -3.68 5.88
C ALA A 7 -8.90 -2.98 5.66
N VAL A 8 -7.92 -3.13 6.54
CA VAL A 8 -6.68 -2.36 6.48
C VAL A 8 -5.51 -3.23 6.04
N ILE A 9 -4.91 -2.85 4.92
CA ILE A 9 -3.74 -3.48 4.33
C ILE A 9 -2.64 -2.42 4.23
N PRO A 10 -1.60 -2.44 5.09
CA PRO A 10 -0.48 -1.51 4.96
C PRO A 10 0.36 -1.83 3.73
N ALA A 11 0.76 -0.79 3.00
CA ALA A 11 1.84 -0.87 2.02
C ALA A 11 3.16 -0.75 2.78
N VAL A 12 3.65 -1.86 3.34
CA VAL A 12 4.75 -1.87 4.31
C VAL A 12 6.05 -1.38 3.69
N ILE A 13 6.83 -0.61 4.46
CA ILE A 13 8.17 -0.16 4.05
C ILE A 13 9.13 -1.35 3.91
N THR A 14 10.18 -1.16 3.12
CA THR A 14 11.35 -2.05 3.10
C THR A 14 12.51 -1.34 3.80
N PRO A 15 12.87 -1.73 5.03
CA PRO A 15 14.08 -1.21 5.68
C PRO A 15 15.33 -1.64 4.90
N PHE A 16 16.20 -0.68 4.60
CA PHE A 16 17.51 -0.97 4.02
C PHE A 16 18.61 -0.56 4.99
N ASP A 17 19.70 -1.35 4.99
CA ASP A 17 20.93 -1.03 5.72
C ASP A 17 21.76 0.04 4.99
N SER A 18 22.91 0.40 5.55
CA SER A 18 23.82 1.39 4.97
C SER A 18 24.44 0.94 3.64
N ALA A 19 24.43 -0.35 3.32
CA ALA A 19 24.88 -0.92 2.04
C ALA A 19 23.74 -1.00 1.02
N GLY A 20 22.51 -0.60 1.39
CA GLY A 20 21.32 -0.67 0.54
C GLY A 20 20.73 -2.08 0.41
N LYS A 21 21.09 -3.01 1.29
CA LYS A 21 20.50 -4.35 1.36
C LYS A 21 19.28 -4.35 2.30
N ILE A 22 18.36 -5.29 2.10
CA ILE A 22 17.20 -5.47 2.97
C ILE A 22 17.70 -5.80 4.39
N ASP A 23 17.32 -4.97 5.36
CA ASP A 23 17.51 -5.25 6.79
C ASP A 23 16.41 -6.17 7.26
N GLU A 24 16.65 -7.47 7.21
CA GLU A 24 15.70 -8.50 7.56
C GLU A 24 15.22 -8.37 9.02
N ARG A 25 16.11 -8.00 9.95
CA ARG A 25 15.75 -7.87 11.37
C ARG A 25 14.74 -6.74 11.57
N ALA A 26 15.03 -5.56 10.99
CA ALA A 26 14.14 -4.41 11.05
C ALA A 26 12.81 -4.72 10.34
N LEU A 27 12.84 -5.39 9.19
CA LEU A 27 11.66 -5.78 8.43
C LEU A 27 10.76 -6.73 9.21
N ARG A 28 11.31 -7.77 9.85
CA ARG A 28 10.53 -8.70 10.67
C ARG A 28 9.86 -8.00 11.86
N ALA A 29 10.55 -7.09 12.52
CA ALA A 29 9.98 -6.29 13.59
C ALA A 29 8.84 -5.38 13.09
N GLU A 30 8.97 -4.80 11.91
CA GLU A 30 7.94 -3.96 11.29
C GLU A 30 6.70 -4.79 10.89
N ILE A 31 6.90 -5.97 10.32
CA ILE A 31 5.81 -6.92 10.02
C ILE A 31 5.05 -7.28 11.30
N GLU A 32 5.77 -7.64 12.38
CA GLU A 32 5.15 -8.00 13.65
C GLU A 32 4.36 -6.84 14.26
N HIS A 33 4.88 -5.61 14.17
CA HIS A 33 4.14 -4.42 14.59
C HIS A 33 2.80 -4.30 13.85
N HIS A 34 2.78 -4.45 12.54
CA HIS A 34 1.53 -4.39 11.76
C HIS A 34 0.55 -5.48 12.16
N LEU A 35 1.03 -6.70 12.33
CA LEU A 35 0.19 -7.83 12.78
C LEU A 35 -0.43 -7.57 14.16
N SER A 36 0.34 -7.00 15.09
CA SER A 36 -0.15 -6.63 16.42
C SER A 36 -1.22 -5.54 16.41
N CYS A 37 -1.27 -4.73 15.36
CA CYS A 37 -2.29 -3.70 15.15
C CYS A 37 -3.60 -4.23 14.54
N GLY A 38 -3.67 -5.51 14.16
CA GLY A 38 -4.90 -6.14 13.65
C GLY A 38 -5.17 -5.88 12.17
N VAL A 39 -4.13 -5.70 11.35
CA VAL A 39 -4.29 -5.55 9.89
C VAL A 39 -4.80 -6.83 9.25
N SER A 40 -5.52 -6.73 8.12
CA SER A 40 -6.19 -7.85 7.46
C SER A 40 -5.31 -8.59 6.44
N ALA A 41 -4.28 -7.94 5.93
CA ALA A 41 -3.27 -8.48 5.05
C ALA A 41 -2.03 -7.56 5.09
N LEU A 42 -0.94 -7.98 4.47
CA LEU A 42 0.29 -7.19 4.32
C LEU A 42 0.61 -7.03 2.83
N CYS A 43 1.07 -5.83 2.41
CA CYS A 43 1.56 -5.64 1.05
C CYS A 43 3.06 -5.33 1.08
N ALA A 44 3.85 -6.24 0.51
CA ALA A 44 5.30 -6.15 0.38
C ALA A 44 5.68 -5.54 -0.97
N GLY A 45 6.71 -4.69 -1.03
CA GLY A 45 7.27 -4.20 -2.31
C GLY A 45 6.36 -3.29 -3.14
N GLY A 46 5.29 -2.71 -2.55
CA GLY A 46 4.54 -1.62 -3.20
C GLY A 46 5.38 -0.33 -3.30
N THR A 47 4.76 0.76 -3.76
CA THR A 47 5.45 2.07 -3.87
C THR A 47 6.10 2.48 -2.56
N THR A 48 5.36 2.43 -1.45
CA THR A 48 5.88 2.77 -0.10
C THR A 48 7.03 1.85 0.32
N GLY A 49 7.04 0.60 -0.13
CA GLY A 49 8.10 -0.38 0.08
C GLY A 49 9.27 -0.26 -0.93
N GLU A 50 9.32 0.82 -1.72
CA GLU A 50 10.37 1.07 -2.72
C GLU A 50 10.50 -0.05 -3.78
N GLY A 51 9.35 -0.69 -4.11
CA GLY A 51 9.29 -1.88 -4.98
C GLY A 51 9.87 -1.68 -6.37
N ALA A 52 9.74 -0.47 -6.95
CA ALA A 52 10.32 -0.15 -8.26
C ALA A 52 11.87 -0.26 -8.32
N GLY A 53 12.52 -0.25 -7.15
CA GLY A 53 13.98 -0.38 -7.04
C GLY A 53 14.45 -1.78 -6.67
N LEU A 54 13.57 -2.78 -6.60
CA LEU A 54 13.90 -4.15 -6.23
C LEU A 54 14.22 -4.99 -7.47
N SER A 55 15.31 -5.74 -7.41
CA SER A 55 15.58 -6.80 -8.39
C SER A 55 14.64 -7.99 -8.19
N ARG A 56 14.57 -8.89 -9.18
CA ARG A 56 13.80 -10.13 -9.10
C ARG A 56 14.13 -10.95 -7.84
N ASP A 57 15.41 -11.10 -7.54
CA ASP A 57 15.86 -11.87 -6.38
C ASP A 57 15.47 -11.17 -5.06
N GLU A 58 15.52 -9.84 -5.02
CA GLU A 58 15.07 -9.06 -3.87
C GLU A 58 13.56 -9.12 -3.70
N VAL A 59 12.77 -9.13 -4.78
CA VAL A 59 11.31 -9.36 -4.73
C VAL A 59 11.03 -10.71 -4.09
N LYS A 60 11.73 -11.77 -4.54
CA LYS A 60 11.61 -13.11 -3.94
C LYS A 60 12.00 -13.10 -2.46
N GLN A 61 13.18 -12.59 -2.12
CA GLN A 61 13.69 -12.52 -0.74
C GLN A 61 12.74 -11.76 0.17
N LEU A 62 12.29 -10.57 -0.24
CA LEU A 62 11.37 -9.73 0.51
C LEU A 62 10.08 -10.49 0.83
N ASN A 63 9.46 -11.07 -0.19
CA ASN A 63 8.20 -11.78 -0.02
C ASN A 63 8.36 -13.06 0.82
N MET A 64 9.48 -13.79 0.73
CA MET A 64 9.78 -14.92 1.62
C MET A 64 9.82 -14.49 3.08
N ILE A 65 10.47 -13.36 3.41
CA ILE A 65 10.52 -12.81 4.77
C ILE A 65 9.10 -12.46 5.25
N PHE A 66 8.29 -11.83 4.40
CA PHE A 66 6.90 -11.49 4.74
C PHE A 66 6.04 -12.72 5.02
N VAL A 67 6.09 -13.72 4.14
CA VAL A 67 5.29 -14.95 4.28
C VAL A 67 5.72 -15.74 5.52
N ASP A 68 7.02 -15.90 5.72
CA ASP A 68 7.57 -16.59 6.88
C ASP A 68 7.20 -15.86 8.20
N GLN A 69 7.34 -14.53 8.25
CA GLN A 69 7.01 -13.75 9.46
C GLN A 69 5.49 -13.66 9.66
N ALA A 70 4.68 -13.58 8.61
CA ALA A 70 3.22 -13.60 8.72
C ALA A 70 2.73 -14.93 9.29
N ASN A 71 3.38 -16.04 8.97
CA ASN A 71 3.12 -17.38 9.49
C ASN A 71 1.61 -17.71 9.49
N ASP A 72 0.98 -17.59 8.33
CA ASP A 72 -0.45 -17.83 8.06
C ASP A 72 -1.44 -16.98 8.89
N ARG A 73 -0.97 -16.01 9.67
CA ARG A 73 -1.84 -15.11 10.44
C ARG A 73 -2.65 -14.19 9.56
N VAL A 74 -2.05 -13.70 8.48
CA VAL A 74 -2.71 -12.88 7.45
C VAL A 74 -2.09 -13.17 6.08
N PRO A 75 -2.83 -12.98 4.98
CA PRO A 75 -2.29 -13.09 3.62
C PRO A 75 -1.24 -12.02 3.31
N VAL A 76 -0.28 -12.37 2.44
CA VAL A 76 0.71 -11.45 1.89
C VAL A 76 0.40 -11.16 0.43
N ILE A 77 0.42 -9.89 0.04
CA ILE A 77 0.30 -9.40 -1.33
C ILE A 77 1.67 -8.91 -1.77
N ALA A 78 2.16 -9.35 -2.92
CA ALA A 78 3.36 -8.76 -3.52
C ALA A 78 2.97 -7.56 -4.40
N GLY A 79 3.50 -6.38 -4.08
CA GLY A 79 3.47 -5.23 -4.96
C GLY A 79 4.57 -5.34 -6.01
N ILE A 80 4.22 -5.24 -7.28
CA ILE A 80 5.17 -5.19 -8.39
C ILE A 80 4.87 -3.99 -9.28
N ILE A 81 5.92 -3.35 -9.80
CA ILE A 81 5.86 -2.08 -10.51
C ILE A 81 6.61 -2.21 -11.84
N PRO A 82 6.10 -3.01 -12.78
CA PRO A 82 6.75 -3.30 -14.05
C PRO A 82 6.24 -2.40 -15.17
N ASP A 83 7.01 -2.31 -16.27
CA ASP A 83 6.60 -1.61 -17.50
C ASP A 83 6.24 -2.56 -18.66
N THR A 84 6.51 -3.86 -18.53
CA THR A 84 6.20 -4.85 -19.56
C THR A 84 5.47 -6.05 -18.97
N THR A 85 4.72 -6.77 -19.82
CA THR A 85 4.03 -8.01 -19.42
C THR A 85 5.03 -9.08 -18.95
N ASP A 86 6.14 -9.26 -19.68
CA ASP A 86 7.12 -10.29 -19.32
C ASP A 86 7.82 -9.97 -17.99
N GLU A 87 8.18 -8.71 -17.74
CA GLU A 87 8.70 -8.29 -16.45
C GLU A 87 7.69 -8.52 -15.32
N ALA A 88 6.41 -8.18 -15.55
CA ALA A 88 5.35 -8.41 -14.57
C ALA A 88 5.19 -9.90 -14.23
N VAL A 89 5.26 -10.76 -15.23
CA VAL A 89 5.20 -12.21 -15.05
C VAL A 89 6.44 -12.75 -14.36
N GLU A 90 7.62 -12.23 -14.68
CA GLU A 90 8.88 -12.63 -14.03
C GLU A 90 8.87 -12.29 -12.53
N LEU A 91 8.53 -11.04 -12.19
CA LEU A 91 8.45 -10.58 -10.80
C LEU A 91 7.30 -11.28 -10.05
N GLY A 92 6.14 -11.45 -10.71
CA GLY A 92 5.01 -12.17 -10.13
C GLY A 92 5.30 -13.64 -9.87
N SER A 93 6.07 -14.29 -10.75
CA SER A 93 6.52 -15.69 -10.56
C SER A 93 7.49 -15.80 -9.38
N ALA A 94 8.42 -14.85 -9.23
CA ALA A 94 9.31 -14.79 -8.08
C ALA A 94 8.55 -14.63 -6.76
N ALA A 95 7.51 -13.79 -6.75
CA ALA A 95 6.62 -13.62 -5.60
C ALA A 95 5.79 -14.89 -5.32
N LYS A 96 5.29 -15.58 -6.37
CA LYS A 96 4.61 -16.86 -6.22
C LYS A 96 5.49 -17.93 -5.58
N GLU A 97 6.75 -18.04 -6.00
CA GLU A 97 7.73 -18.94 -5.40
C GLU A 97 7.95 -18.66 -3.90
N ALA A 98 7.76 -17.41 -3.47
CA ALA A 98 7.81 -17.01 -2.06
C ALA A 98 6.53 -17.34 -1.28
N GLY A 99 5.44 -17.73 -1.93
CA GLY A 99 4.20 -18.14 -1.27
C GLY A 99 3.18 -17.04 -1.04
N VAL A 100 3.21 -15.93 -1.79
CA VAL A 100 2.24 -14.84 -1.63
C VAL A 100 0.83 -15.26 -2.09
N ALA A 101 -0.20 -14.62 -1.52
CA ALA A 101 -1.60 -14.91 -1.82
C ALA A 101 -2.11 -14.21 -3.10
N ALA A 102 -1.54 -13.06 -3.46
CA ALA A 102 -1.93 -12.27 -4.63
C ALA A 102 -0.82 -11.30 -5.05
N LEU A 103 -0.99 -10.70 -6.21
CA LEU A 103 -0.17 -9.60 -6.72
C LEU A 103 -0.94 -8.28 -6.68
N GLN A 104 -0.27 -7.17 -6.37
CA GLN A 104 -0.73 -5.81 -6.65
C GLN A 104 0.14 -5.25 -7.78
N VAL A 105 -0.46 -4.92 -8.91
CA VAL A 105 0.28 -4.58 -10.13
C VAL A 105 -0.13 -3.20 -10.64
N THR A 106 0.87 -2.33 -10.94
CA THR A 106 0.62 -1.09 -11.66
C THR A 106 0.37 -1.35 -13.13
N PRO A 107 -0.43 -0.52 -13.84
CA PRO A 107 -0.36 -0.48 -15.30
C PRO A 107 1.07 -0.11 -15.77
N PRO A 108 1.46 -0.45 -17.01
CA PRO A 108 2.67 0.11 -17.61
C PRO A 108 2.65 1.64 -17.53
N HIS A 109 3.78 2.25 -17.14
CA HIS A 109 3.77 3.65 -16.68
C HIS A 109 4.78 4.56 -17.36
N TYR A 110 5.69 4.02 -18.18
CA TYR A 110 6.71 4.84 -18.83
C TYR A 110 6.16 5.54 -20.09
N LEU A 111 5.95 6.85 -20.01
CA LEU A 111 5.56 7.82 -21.03
C LEU A 111 4.24 7.55 -21.78
N PHE A 112 4.07 6.36 -22.35
CA PHE A 112 2.93 6.03 -23.22
C PHE A 112 2.03 5.03 -22.55
N GLN A 113 0.73 5.36 -22.49
CA GLN A 113 -0.25 4.48 -21.90
C GLN A 113 -0.77 3.48 -22.90
N PRO A 114 -0.88 2.19 -22.51
CA PRO A 114 -1.61 1.23 -23.30
C PRO A 114 -3.10 1.62 -23.39
N VAL A 115 -3.71 1.31 -24.53
CA VAL A 115 -5.17 1.43 -24.70
C VAL A 115 -5.90 0.28 -23.97
N THR A 116 -7.20 0.42 -23.75
CA THR A 116 -7.98 -0.54 -22.96
C THR A 116 -7.78 -2.01 -23.35
N PRO A 117 -7.80 -2.43 -24.63
CA PRO A 117 -7.56 -3.84 -24.98
C PRO A 117 -6.16 -4.35 -24.58
N GLU A 118 -5.14 -3.49 -24.62
CA GLU A 118 -3.78 -3.81 -24.21
C GLU A 118 -3.69 -3.96 -22.68
N ILE A 119 -4.38 -3.08 -21.94
CA ILE A 119 -4.50 -3.17 -20.48
C ILE A 119 -5.19 -4.47 -20.06
N VAL A 120 -6.28 -4.85 -20.74
CA VAL A 120 -6.99 -6.11 -20.46
C VAL A 120 -6.08 -7.31 -20.73
N SER A 121 -5.40 -7.35 -21.88
CA SER A 121 -4.44 -8.41 -22.21
C SER A 121 -3.31 -8.49 -21.18
N TYR A 122 -2.74 -7.35 -20.78
CA TYR A 122 -1.66 -7.26 -19.79
C TYR A 122 -2.05 -7.91 -18.45
N TYR A 123 -3.17 -7.52 -17.85
CA TYR A 123 -3.60 -8.08 -16.56
C TYR A 123 -4.04 -9.53 -16.67
N TYR A 124 -4.71 -9.90 -17.78
CA TYR A 124 -5.09 -11.29 -18.04
C TYR A 124 -3.86 -12.21 -18.15
N GLU A 125 -2.85 -11.83 -18.94
CA GLU A 125 -1.64 -12.63 -19.10
C GLU A 125 -0.84 -12.76 -17.79
N ILE A 126 -0.75 -11.71 -16.98
CA ILE A 126 -0.10 -11.81 -15.67
C ILE A 126 -0.81 -12.84 -14.80
N ARG A 127 -2.13 -12.77 -14.74
CA ARG A 127 -2.93 -13.70 -13.95
C ARG A 127 -2.81 -15.14 -14.49
N ASP A 128 -2.95 -15.31 -15.77
CA ASP A 128 -2.90 -16.65 -16.42
C ASP A 128 -1.53 -17.30 -16.22
N ARG A 129 -0.44 -16.58 -16.52
CA ARG A 129 0.93 -17.11 -16.46
C ARG A 129 1.46 -17.29 -15.04
N THR A 130 1.05 -16.44 -14.10
CA THR A 130 1.45 -16.59 -12.69
C THR A 130 0.51 -17.50 -11.90
N GLY A 131 -0.76 -17.62 -12.32
CA GLY A 131 -1.80 -18.31 -11.57
C GLY A 131 -2.19 -17.65 -10.25
N LEU A 132 -1.80 -16.37 -10.03
CA LEU A 132 -2.15 -15.58 -8.84
C LEU A 132 -3.27 -14.60 -9.18
N GLY A 133 -4.12 -14.30 -8.19
CA GLY A 133 -5.06 -13.19 -8.30
C GLY A 133 -4.33 -11.85 -8.39
N VAL A 134 -4.81 -10.95 -9.25
CA VAL A 134 -4.18 -9.64 -9.48
C VAL A 134 -5.07 -8.52 -8.99
N VAL A 135 -4.55 -7.65 -8.14
CA VAL A 135 -5.17 -6.38 -7.73
C VAL A 135 -4.63 -5.28 -8.64
N LEU A 136 -5.52 -4.63 -9.41
CA LEU A 136 -5.17 -3.45 -10.19
C LEU A 136 -4.74 -2.32 -9.25
N TYR A 137 -3.51 -1.84 -9.39
CA TYR A 137 -3.05 -0.62 -8.69
C TYR A 137 -3.22 0.61 -9.57
N ASN A 138 -4.36 1.26 -9.45
CA ASN A 138 -4.75 2.41 -10.25
C ASN A 138 -4.17 3.71 -9.66
N VAL A 139 -2.89 3.97 -9.93
CA VAL A 139 -2.10 5.03 -9.27
C VAL A 139 -1.58 6.13 -10.19
N LEU A 140 -1.51 5.89 -11.50
CA LEU A 140 -0.83 6.82 -12.42
C LEU A 140 -1.64 8.10 -12.61
N PRO A 141 -1.14 9.29 -12.23
CA PRO A 141 -1.89 10.54 -12.37
C PRO A 141 -2.20 10.91 -13.83
N TRP A 142 -1.31 10.50 -14.74
CA TRP A 142 -1.45 10.73 -16.18
C TRP A 142 -2.17 9.59 -16.91
N GLY A 143 -2.55 8.52 -16.21
CA GLY A 143 -3.08 7.31 -16.82
C GLY A 143 -3.92 6.46 -15.90
N GLN A 144 -4.93 7.04 -15.33
CA GLN A 144 -5.91 6.28 -14.57
C GLN A 144 -6.66 5.32 -15.48
N VAL A 145 -6.70 4.04 -15.10
CA VAL A 145 -7.59 3.05 -15.71
C VAL A 145 -9.02 3.46 -15.40
N THR A 146 -9.82 3.70 -16.44
CA THR A 146 -11.19 4.21 -16.29
C THR A 146 -12.16 3.15 -15.78
N PRO A 147 -13.32 3.53 -15.24
CA PRO A 147 -14.36 2.56 -14.87
C PRO A 147 -14.77 1.63 -16.01
N GLU A 148 -14.82 2.14 -17.26
CA GLU A 148 -15.14 1.34 -18.46
C GLU A 148 -14.07 0.28 -18.75
N SER A 149 -12.79 0.60 -18.51
CA SER A 149 -11.70 -0.37 -18.66
C SER A 149 -11.71 -1.38 -17.51
N VAL A 150 -12.06 -0.96 -16.29
CA VAL A 150 -12.21 -1.87 -15.13
C VAL A 150 -13.34 -2.86 -15.35
N GLU A 151 -14.45 -2.45 -15.97
CA GLU A 151 -15.53 -3.37 -16.34
C GLU A 151 -15.04 -4.49 -17.24
N GLN A 152 -14.29 -4.16 -18.29
CA GLN A 152 -13.70 -5.16 -19.19
C GLN A 152 -12.67 -6.08 -18.49
N LEU A 153 -11.89 -5.53 -17.56
CA LEU A 153 -10.96 -6.33 -16.72
C LEU A 153 -11.71 -7.35 -15.84
N ILE A 154 -12.87 -6.96 -15.30
CA ILE A 154 -13.73 -7.85 -14.51
C ILE A 154 -14.35 -8.93 -15.40
N GLU A 155 -14.90 -8.55 -16.57
CA GLU A 155 -15.50 -9.48 -17.54
C GLU A 155 -14.48 -10.50 -18.05
N ALA A 156 -13.23 -10.08 -18.26
CA ALA A 156 -12.12 -10.96 -18.65
C ALA A 156 -11.57 -11.82 -17.49
N ASP A 157 -12.12 -11.68 -16.26
CA ASP A 157 -11.58 -12.33 -15.06
C ASP A 157 -10.09 -12.01 -14.84
N ALA A 158 -9.63 -10.81 -15.26
CA ALA A 158 -8.22 -10.43 -15.23
C ALA A 158 -7.77 -9.89 -13.87
N ILE A 159 -8.71 -9.40 -13.05
CA ILE A 159 -8.42 -8.81 -11.73
C ILE A 159 -9.34 -9.35 -10.64
N ILE A 160 -8.86 -9.34 -9.39
CA ILE A 160 -9.63 -9.75 -8.21
C ILE A 160 -10.01 -8.57 -7.29
N GLY A 161 -9.56 -7.37 -7.60
CA GLY A 161 -9.82 -6.15 -6.85
C GLY A 161 -9.12 -4.96 -7.45
N VAL A 162 -9.44 -3.77 -6.94
CA VAL A 162 -8.83 -2.49 -7.35
C VAL A 162 -8.32 -1.78 -6.12
N LYS A 163 -7.06 -1.33 -6.15
CA LYS A 163 -6.53 -0.28 -5.28
C LYS A 163 -6.65 1.04 -6.02
N GLN A 164 -7.64 1.85 -5.67
CA GLN A 164 -7.86 3.16 -6.25
C GLN A 164 -7.06 4.21 -5.51
N SER A 165 -6.13 4.86 -6.22
CA SER A 165 -5.23 5.88 -5.68
C SER A 165 -5.45 7.23 -6.38
N GLY A 166 -4.88 8.28 -5.81
CA GLY A 166 -5.01 9.65 -6.32
C GLY A 166 -6.20 10.40 -5.72
N SER A 167 -6.28 11.71 -6.01
CA SER A 167 -7.24 12.62 -5.39
C SER A 167 -8.64 12.61 -6.01
N ASN A 168 -8.90 11.75 -7.00
CA ASN A 168 -10.19 11.73 -7.71
C ASN A 168 -11.24 10.88 -6.95
N MET A 169 -11.89 11.49 -5.96
CA MET A 169 -12.97 10.85 -5.19
C MET A 169 -14.21 10.53 -6.04
N HIS A 170 -14.46 11.24 -7.15
CA HIS A 170 -15.55 10.89 -8.06
C HIS A 170 -15.31 9.52 -8.69
N GLN A 171 -14.09 9.27 -9.16
CA GLN A 171 -13.74 7.96 -9.74
C GLN A 171 -13.81 6.84 -8.69
N LEU A 172 -13.37 7.09 -7.45
CA LEU A 172 -13.53 6.11 -6.36
C LEU A 172 -15.01 5.79 -6.11
N ALA A 173 -15.86 6.81 -6.05
CA ALA A 173 -17.30 6.63 -5.84
C ALA A 173 -17.93 5.81 -6.98
N ASP A 174 -17.59 6.12 -8.23
CA ASP A 174 -18.05 5.37 -9.41
C ASP A 174 -17.60 3.91 -9.37
N MET A 175 -16.33 3.65 -9.03
CA MET A 175 -15.79 2.29 -8.88
C MET A 175 -16.54 1.50 -7.80
N VAL A 176 -16.77 2.12 -6.62
CA VAL A 176 -17.50 1.49 -5.52
C VAL A 176 -18.95 1.20 -5.92
N TYR A 177 -19.63 2.18 -6.52
CA TYR A 177 -21.03 2.03 -6.94
C TYR A 177 -21.21 0.94 -8.00
N ARG A 178 -20.36 0.94 -9.05
CA ARG A 178 -20.47 0.01 -10.17
C ARG A 178 -19.98 -1.40 -9.81
N PHE A 179 -18.88 -1.50 -9.09
CA PHE A 179 -18.14 -2.76 -8.98
C PHE A 179 -17.97 -3.30 -7.55
N GLY A 180 -18.27 -2.51 -6.51
CA GLY A 180 -18.04 -2.91 -5.12
C GLY A 180 -18.80 -4.18 -4.67
N LYS A 181 -19.85 -4.59 -5.40
CA LYS A 181 -20.56 -5.86 -5.18
C LYS A 181 -19.92 -7.05 -5.93
N LEU A 182 -19.05 -6.79 -6.88
CA LEU A 182 -18.41 -7.79 -7.75
C LEU A 182 -16.99 -8.12 -7.23
N ILE A 183 -16.19 -7.08 -7.02
CA ILE A 183 -14.81 -7.17 -6.53
C ILE A 183 -14.55 -6.10 -5.47
N PRO A 184 -13.59 -6.31 -4.54
CA PRO A 184 -13.18 -5.29 -3.59
C PRO A 184 -12.58 -4.05 -4.26
N ILE A 185 -13.06 -2.88 -3.85
CA ILE A 185 -12.49 -1.58 -4.18
C ILE A 185 -11.83 -1.03 -2.91
N LEU A 186 -10.50 -0.97 -2.91
CA LEU A 186 -9.70 -0.48 -1.79
C LEU A 186 -9.30 0.97 -2.04
N SER A 187 -9.53 1.83 -1.07
CA SER A 187 -9.04 3.21 -1.14
C SER A 187 -7.53 3.26 -0.87
N ALA A 188 -6.82 4.07 -1.64
CA ALA A 188 -5.46 4.51 -1.35
C ALA A 188 -5.39 6.04 -1.47
N VAL A 189 -6.46 6.71 -1.05
CA VAL A 189 -6.54 8.17 -0.88
C VAL A 189 -6.30 8.43 0.60
N ASP A 190 -5.04 8.53 0.97
CA ASP A 190 -4.55 8.44 2.35
C ASP A 190 -5.15 9.51 3.29
N ASP A 191 -5.46 10.69 2.77
CA ASP A 191 -6.09 11.80 3.47
C ASP A 191 -7.63 11.75 3.46
N LEU A 192 -8.25 10.79 2.79
CA LEU A 192 -9.70 10.68 2.64
C LEU A 192 -10.21 9.26 2.91
N LEU A 193 -9.56 8.50 3.81
CA LEU A 193 -9.98 7.14 4.15
C LEU A 193 -11.39 7.10 4.74
N TYR A 194 -11.72 8.03 5.66
CA TYR A 194 -13.05 8.10 6.27
C TYR A 194 -14.18 8.26 5.23
N PRO A 195 -14.19 9.29 4.38
CA PRO A 195 -15.21 9.39 3.35
C PRO A 195 -15.19 8.22 2.35
N SER A 196 -14.02 7.64 2.06
CA SER A 196 -13.93 6.44 1.21
C SER A 196 -14.69 5.24 1.81
N PHE A 197 -14.53 5.00 3.10
CA PHE A 197 -15.23 3.91 3.79
C PHE A 197 -16.75 4.18 3.88
N VAL A 198 -17.15 5.42 4.15
CA VAL A 198 -18.56 5.83 4.17
C VAL A 198 -19.22 5.65 2.79
N LEU A 199 -18.49 5.87 1.70
CA LEU A 199 -18.95 5.60 0.33
C LEU A 199 -19.03 4.11 0.01
N GLY A 200 -18.48 3.23 0.86
CA GLY A 200 -18.54 1.77 0.70
C GLY A 200 -17.29 1.14 0.14
N ALA A 201 -16.14 1.83 0.13
CA ALA A 201 -14.86 1.17 -0.11
C ALA A 201 -14.64 0.07 0.94
N GLN A 202 -14.33 -1.16 0.49
CA GLN A 202 -14.25 -2.32 1.37
C GLN A 202 -13.00 -2.35 2.26
N GLY A 203 -12.12 -1.36 2.10
CA GLY A 203 -10.91 -1.22 2.90
C GLY A 203 -9.92 -0.24 2.29
N THR A 204 -8.71 -0.29 2.79
CA THR A 204 -7.58 0.49 2.27
C THR A 204 -6.36 -0.40 2.03
N LEU A 205 -5.60 -0.05 0.98
CA LEU A 205 -4.23 -0.48 0.81
C LEU A 205 -3.38 0.79 0.61
N SER A 206 -2.79 1.32 1.69
CA SER A 206 -2.32 2.70 1.73
C SER A 206 -0.98 2.88 2.45
N ALA A 207 -0.34 4.02 2.21
CA ALA A 207 0.93 4.39 2.81
C ALA A 207 0.76 4.85 4.26
N ILE A 208 -0.32 5.59 4.58
CA ILE A 208 -0.58 6.01 5.95
C ILE A 208 -0.79 4.83 6.89
N ALA A 209 -1.31 3.71 6.38
CA ALA A 209 -1.45 2.47 7.14
C ALA A 209 -0.09 1.82 7.50
N SER A 210 1.00 2.15 6.80
CA SER A 210 2.36 1.76 7.21
C SER A 210 2.85 2.60 8.40
N VAL A 211 2.46 3.85 8.46
CA VAL A 211 2.91 4.78 9.51
C VAL A 211 2.06 4.65 10.77
N LEU A 212 0.73 4.58 10.61
CA LEU A 212 -0.29 4.57 11.66
C LEU A 212 -1.29 3.41 11.50
N PRO A 213 -0.83 2.14 11.52
CA PRO A 213 -1.69 0.99 11.27
C PRO A 213 -2.86 0.89 12.24
N LEU A 214 -2.61 1.10 13.55
CA LEU A 214 -3.64 1.00 14.58
C LEU A 214 -4.77 2.01 14.37
N GLN A 215 -4.44 3.28 14.07
CA GLN A 215 -5.43 4.32 13.82
C GLN A 215 -6.25 4.02 12.56
N CYS A 216 -5.63 3.47 11.52
CA CYS A 216 -6.35 3.05 10.32
C CYS A 216 -7.32 1.89 10.61
N VAL A 217 -6.90 0.89 11.41
CA VAL A 217 -7.77 -0.22 11.83
C VAL A 217 -8.95 0.30 12.65
N GLN A 218 -8.68 1.14 13.65
CA GLN A 218 -9.73 1.75 14.47
C GLN A 218 -10.70 2.62 13.66
N LEU A 219 -10.18 3.37 12.66
CA LEU A 219 -11.04 4.16 11.76
C LEU A 219 -11.97 3.26 10.96
N TYR A 220 -11.44 2.20 10.36
CA TYR A 220 -12.25 1.24 9.61
C TYR A 220 -13.34 0.62 10.48
N GLU A 221 -12.97 0.14 11.68
CA GLU A 221 -13.92 -0.44 12.63
C GLU A 221 -14.99 0.55 13.12
N ALA A 222 -14.60 1.83 13.34
CA ALA A 222 -15.55 2.86 13.75
C ALA A 222 -16.62 3.10 12.67
N VAL A 223 -16.20 3.14 11.39
CA VAL A 223 -17.16 3.27 10.26
C VAL A 223 -18.05 2.04 10.16
N GLU A 224 -17.50 0.83 10.25
CA GLU A 224 -18.28 -0.42 10.20
C GLU A 224 -19.33 -0.52 11.34
N LYS A 225 -19.04 0.10 12.49
CA LYS A 225 -19.95 0.17 13.65
C LYS A 225 -20.94 1.35 13.58
N GLY A 226 -20.80 2.24 12.59
CA GLY A 226 -21.59 3.46 12.47
C GLY A 226 -21.21 4.55 13.47
N ASP A 227 -20.07 4.43 14.16
CA ASP A 227 -19.55 5.44 15.09
C ASP A 227 -18.82 6.56 14.30
N HIS A 228 -19.59 7.40 13.65
CA HIS A 228 -19.08 8.50 12.83
C HIS A 228 -18.34 9.58 13.65
N GLY A 229 -18.68 9.73 14.94
CA GLY A 229 -17.97 10.65 15.85
C GLY A 229 -16.53 10.22 16.03
N ARG A 230 -16.33 8.96 16.44
CA ARG A 230 -14.99 8.38 16.59
C ARG A 230 -14.24 8.29 15.27
N ALA A 231 -14.93 7.94 14.19
CA ALA A 231 -14.32 7.87 12.85
C ALA A 231 -13.77 9.23 12.41
N LEU A 232 -14.48 10.34 12.66
CA LEU A 232 -14.01 11.69 12.32
C LEU A 232 -12.81 12.11 13.17
N GLU A 233 -12.78 11.77 14.47
CA GLU A 233 -11.61 12.01 15.33
C GLU A 233 -10.36 11.31 14.79
N LEU A 234 -10.48 10.03 14.47
CA LEU A 234 -9.38 9.24 13.91
C LEU A 234 -8.94 9.75 12.54
N HIS A 235 -9.90 10.14 11.69
CA HIS A 235 -9.60 10.77 10.41
C HIS A 235 -8.76 12.03 10.57
N ASN A 236 -9.11 12.91 11.50
CA ASN A 236 -8.37 14.14 11.75
C ASN A 236 -6.94 13.86 12.24
N GLN A 237 -6.74 12.82 13.08
CA GLN A 237 -5.41 12.38 13.49
C GLN A 237 -4.56 11.93 12.29
N LEU A 238 -5.14 11.08 11.41
CA LEU A 238 -4.47 10.62 10.20
C LEU A 238 -4.16 11.77 9.24
N LEU A 239 -5.11 12.70 9.07
CA LEU A 239 -4.97 13.86 8.18
C LEU A 239 -3.80 14.76 8.57
N VAL A 240 -3.65 15.09 9.86
CA VAL A 240 -2.54 15.92 10.37
C VAL A 240 -1.18 15.28 10.03
N VAL A 241 -1.05 13.97 10.23
CA VAL A 241 0.19 13.25 9.93
C VAL A 241 0.41 13.13 8.43
N TRP A 242 -0.66 12.85 7.65
CA TRP A 242 -0.55 12.75 6.20
C TRP A 242 -0.08 14.07 5.57
N ARG A 243 -0.58 15.22 6.00
CA ARG A 243 -0.14 16.54 5.51
C ARG A 243 1.36 16.78 5.70
N ALA A 244 1.98 16.16 6.70
CA ALA A 244 3.43 16.21 6.90
C ALA A 244 4.19 15.20 6.01
N LEU A 245 3.51 14.16 5.48
CA LEU A 245 4.08 13.09 4.65
C LEU A 245 3.93 13.33 3.15
N GLU A 246 2.82 13.92 2.70
CA GLU A 246 2.34 13.91 1.30
C GLU A 246 3.22 14.62 0.28
N ASP A 247 4.19 15.44 0.72
CA ASP A 247 5.15 16.03 -0.21
C ASP A 247 5.99 14.93 -0.87
N MET A 248 5.77 14.75 -2.18
CA MET A 248 6.44 13.71 -2.97
C MET A 248 7.97 13.90 -3.00
N THR A 249 8.45 15.11 -2.70
CA THR A 249 9.89 15.39 -2.58
C THR A 249 10.43 14.79 -1.27
N GLY A 250 11.08 13.64 -1.33
CA GLY A 250 11.64 12.95 -0.17
C GLY A 250 10.64 12.07 0.58
N PHE A 251 9.55 11.66 -0.08
CA PHE A 251 8.47 10.84 0.48
C PHE A 251 8.98 9.64 1.29
N PHE A 252 9.84 8.80 0.72
CA PHE A 252 10.36 7.60 1.40
C PHE A 252 11.12 7.93 2.70
N GLY A 253 11.95 8.98 2.66
CA GLY A 253 12.66 9.44 3.86
C GLY A 253 11.71 9.96 4.94
N ARG A 254 10.65 10.67 4.57
CA ARG A 254 9.63 11.16 5.50
C ARG A 254 8.82 10.02 6.13
N VAL A 255 8.38 9.05 5.33
CA VAL A 255 7.65 7.88 5.84
C VAL A 255 8.52 7.11 6.84
N LYS A 256 9.77 6.80 6.48
CA LYS A 256 10.71 6.11 7.36
C LYS A 256 10.99 6.92 8.63
N CYS A 257 11.20 8.23 8.50
CA CYS A 257 11.41 9.12 9.65
C CYS A 257 10.20 9.14 10.60
N ALA A 258 8.97 9.19 10.08
CA ALA A 258 7.76 9.14 10.90
C ALA A 258 7.64 7.82 11.68
N ILE A 259 8.06 6.71 11.08
CA ILE A 259 8.13 5.39 11.71
C ILE A 259 9.20 5.36 12.81
N GLU A 260 10.41 5.90 12.53
CA GLU A 260 11.51 6.00 13.51
C GLU A 260 11.16 6.88 14.71
N LEU A 261 10.46 7.98 14.50
CA LEU A 261 10.00 8.85 15.59
C LEU A 261 9.08 8.12 16.58
N GLN A 262 8.41 7.05 16.14
CA GLN A 262 7.60 6.15 16.98
C GLN A 262 8.42 5.00 17.60
N GLY A 263 9.74 4.96 17.40
CA GLY A 263 10.64 3.94 17.98
C GLY A 263 10.75 2.65 17.18
N ARG A 264 10.25 2.61 15.95
CA ARG A 264 10.37 1.47 15.03
C ARG A 264 11.59 1.64 14.12
N ALA A 265 12.28 0.56 13.78
CA ALA A 265 13.45 0.59 12.91
C ALA A 265 13.04 0.61 11.43
N ALA A 266 13.13 1.76 10.77
CA ALA A 266 12.70 1.92 9.38
C ALA A 266 13.85 1.83 8.36
N GLY A 267 15.10 1.93 8.79
CA GLY A 267 16.26 1.93 7.92
C GLY A 267 16.35 3.14 6.99
N LEU A 268 17.30 3.11 6.06
CA LEU A 268 17.48 4.18 5.09
C LEU A 268 16.64 3.94 3.82
N PRO A 269 16.19 4.99 3.12
CA PRO A 269 15.69 4.82 1.76
C PRO A 269 16.83 4.45 0.81
N ARG A 270 16.52 3.71 -0.25
CA ARG A 270 17.51 3.34 -1.30
C ARG A 270 17.83 4.54 -2.19
N ARG A 271 19.09 4.70 -2.57
CA ARG A 271 19.49 5.76 -3.51
C ARG A 271 18.74 5.65 -4.85
N PRO A 272 18.38 6.80 -5.48
CA PRO A 272 18.81 8.18 -5.20
C PRO A 272 18.02 8.89 -4.08
N HIS A 273 17.06 8.21 -3.43
CA HIS A 273 16.27 8.82 -2.36
C HIS A 273 17.13 9.07 -1.12
N ARG A 274 16.80 10.14 -0.41
CA ARG A 274 17.49 10.59 0.79
C ARG A 274 16.67 10.34 2.06
N ALA A 275 17.34 10.27 3.19
CA ALA A 275 16.68 10.38 4.48
C ALA A 275 15.98 11.75 4.64
N ALA A 276 15.02 11.84 5.56
CA ALA A 276 14.40 13.12 5.91
C ALA A 276 15.44 14.10 6.45
N ARG A 277 15.32 15.38 6.05
CA ARG A 277 16.13 16.47 6.59
C ARG A 277 15.65 16.81 8.00
N GLU A 278 16.45 17.56 8.74
CA GLU A 278 16.13 17.94 10.12
C GLU A 278 14.86 18.83 10.21
N ASP A 279 14.67 19.73 9.25
CA ASP A 279 13.42 20.50 9.14
C ASP A 279 12.19 19.63 8.90
N GLU A 280 12.29 18.63 8.04
CA GLU A 280 11.24 17.65 7.77
C GLU A 280 10.97 16.76 9.01
N ARG A 281 12.03 16.33 9.70
CA ARG A 281 11.93 15.58 10.96
C ARG A 281 11.18 16.38 12.04
N ALA A 282 11.49 17.67 12.16
CA ALA A 282 10.82 18.55 13.11
C ALA A 282 9.32 18.75 12.78
N ILE A 283 8.97 18.84 11.49
CA ILE A 283 7.57 18.90 11.03
C ILE A 283 6.83 17.60 11.39
N LEU A 284 7.41 16.45 11.07
CA LEU A 284 6.82 15.14 11.36
C LEU A 284 6.63 14.90 12.86
N ARG A 285 7.63 15.30 13.69
CA ARG A 285 7.52 15.22 15.15
C ARG A 285 6.32 15.99 15.66
N ARG A 286 6.15 17.25 15.21
CA ARG A 286 5.01 18.10 15.60
C ARG A 286 3.68 17.49 15.15
N ALA A 287 3.61 17.02 13.93
CA ALA A 287 2.39 16.39 13.40
C ALA A 287 1.99 15.14 14.21
N LEU A 288 2.95 14.26 14.55
CA LEU A 288 2.69 13.09 15.39
C LEU A 288 2.22 13.50 16.81
N GLN A 289 2.85 14.54 17.42
CA GLN A 289 2.44 15.06 18.72
C GLN A 289 1.02 15.65 18.68
N GLU A 290 0.70 16.46 17.68
CA GLU A 290 -0.62 17.04 17.47
C GLU A 290 -1.70 15.96 17.26
N ALA A 291 -1.37 14.90 16.54
CA ALA A 291 -2.23 13.73 16.37
C ALA A 291 -2.34 12.85 17.63
N GLY A 292 -1.63 13.17 18.72
CA GLY A 292 -1.61 12.36 19.94
C GLY A 292 -0.90 11.01 19.80
N ILE A 293 0.00 10.87 18.81
CA ILE A 293 0.76 9.65 18.58
C ILE A 293 2.00 9.62 19.47
N PRO A 294 2.19 8.55 20.28
CA PRO A 294 3.35 8.43 21.15
C PRO A 294 4.66 8.46 20.37
N LEU A 295 5.62 9.26 20.84
CA LEU A 295 6.98 9.27 20.34
C LEU A 295 7.88 8.41 21.23
N ALA A 296 8.94 7.84 20.64
CA ALA A 296 9.98 7.15 21.42
C ALA A 296 10.67 8.13 22.37
N VAL A 297 10.98 7.69 23.58
CA VAL A 297 11.57 8.51 24.64
C VAL A 297 12.86 9.20 24.18
N SER A 298 13.69 8.51 23.40
CA SER A 298 14.94 9.05 22.80
C SER A 298 14.68 10.14 21.74
N GLN A 299 13.43 10.38 21.35
CA GLN A 299 13.03 11.35 20.31
C GLN A 299 12.29 12.57 20.90
N LEU A 300 12.20 12.65 22.23
CA LEU A 300 11.53 13.74 22.94
C LEU A 300 12.46 14.93 23.24
N ALA A 301 13.76 14.82 22.98
CA ALA A 301 14.77 15.83 23.21
C ALA A 301 15.03 16.74 22.01
#